data_2de48783d0f1c293e43e2dc58e676e2d
#
_entry.id   2de48783d0f1c293e43e2dc58e676e2d
#
_cell.length_a   1.000
_cell.length_b   1.000
_cell.length_c   1.000
_cell.angle_alpha   90.00
_cell.angle_beta   90.00
_cell.angle_gamma   90.00
#
_symmetry.space_group_name_H-M   'P 1'
#
loop_
_entity.id
_entity.type
_entity.pdbx_description
1 polymer ?
#
loop_
_entity_poly.entity_id
_entity_poly.type
_entity_poly.pdbx_seq_one_letter_code
_entity_poly.pdbx_strand_id
1 'polypeptide(L)'
;MKKILLLSLIIIAGCSSSSVPIGMVKIKGSDTMLILTEMLAEEYMSRNPGVSIYVEGGGTSAGVKSLISGEVDICTASRSLNPDEAKSLADYYGSLGMYFLIAKDALSIYINPDNEVKNISSEDLKKIFTCQITNWKELGGNDAQIIPIIRTPNSGTYFYFKEHILSNEDYCPTALVANTTEDVIKIIDKNKNAIGFGGIGYQDDVFHAYIDDIRPSENNARNDTYPITRYLHFFTSKTPSGVVKNFIDWVLSPEGQKVVQKAGFIPLWELSF
;
A
#
# COMPACT_ATOMS: atom_id res chain seq x y z
N MET A 1 77.91 21.47 7.06
CA MET A 1 76.70 21.98 6.45
C MET A 1 75.63 20.94 6.58
N LYS A 2 74.72 21.06 7.59
CA LYS A 2 73.60 20.13 7.81
C LYS A 2 72.35 20.71 7.12
N LYS A 3 71.80 20.00 6.15
CA LYS A 3 70.50 20.35 5.50
C LYS A 3 69.39 19.84 6.36
N ILE A 4 68.57 20.76 6.88
CA ILE A 4 67.31 20.46 7.58
C ILE A 4 66.22 20.35 6.52
N LEU A 5 65.61 19.16 6.42
CA LEU A 5 64.48 18.89 5.54
C LEU A 5 63.19 19.18 6.35
N LEU A 6 62.51 20.24 5.98
CA LEU A 6 61.22 20.61 6.60
C LEU A 6 60.10 19.77 5.93
N LEU A 7 59.51 18.84 6.68
CA LEU A 7 58.40 18.03 6.23
C LEU A 7 57.09 18.75 6.56
N SER A 8 56.43 19.31 5.55
CA SER A 8 55.10 19.97 5.71
C SER A 8 54.00 18.91 5.82
N LEU A 9 53.40 18.78 6.99
CA LEU A 9 52.27 17.91 7.24
C LEU A 9 50.98 18.65 6.81
N ILE A 10 50.37 18.27 5.67
CA ILE A 10 49.10 18.79 5.23
C ILE A 10 48.00 18.00 5.96
N ILE A 11 47.35 18.61 6.96
CA ILE A 11 46.18 18.08 7.63
C ILE A 11 44.98 18.40 6.75
N ILE A 12 44.44 17.40 6.03
CA ILE A 12 43.18 17.49 5.35
C ILE A 12 42.06 17.30 6.41
N ALA A 13 41.54 18.41 6.93
CA ALA A 13 40.35 18.40 7.76
C ALA A 13 39.14 18.12 6.86
N GLY A 14 38.74 16.84 6.76
CA GLY A 14 37.50 16.45 6.16
C GLY A 14 36.34 16.90 7.06
N CYS A 15 35.74 18.04 6.78
CA CYS A 15 34.44 18.40 7.38
C CYS A 15 33.37 17.48 6.81
N SER A 16 33.05 16.38 7.50
CA SER A 16 31.76 15.72 7.34
C SER A 16 30.72 16.61 8.04
N SER A 17 30.08 17.50 7.29
CA SER A 17 28.89 18.18 7.78
C SER A 17 27.76 17.15 7.85
N SER A 18 27.56 16.55 9.02
CA SER A 18 26.29 15.89 9.35
C SER A 18 25.24 16.98 9.48
N SER A 19 24.52 17.28 8.39
CA SER A 19 23.37 18.18 8.43
C SER A 19 22.31 17.53 9.29
N VAL A 20 22.00 18.12 10.45
CA VAL A 20 20.84 17.75 11.23
C VAL A 20 19.62 17.97 10.34
N PRO A 21 18.69 16.98 10.21
CA PRO A 21 17.50 17.17 9.39
C PRO A 21 16.71 18.39 9.86
N ILE A 22 16.32 19.26 8.92
CA ILE A 22 15.51 20.46 9.19
C ILE A 22 14.08 20.05 9.58
N GLY A 23 13.65 18.86 9.19
CA GLY A 23 12.34 18.31 9.54
C GLY A 23 12.31 16.78 9.43
N MET A 24 11.45 16.17 10.23
CA MET A 24 11.21 14.73 10.22
C MET A 24 9.72 14.48 10.00
N VAL A 25 9.38 13.47 9.20
CA VAL A 25 8.02 12.98 9.01
C VAL A 25 8.01 11.48 9.31
N LYS A 26 7.11 11.05 10.18
CA LYS A 26 6.90 9.64 10.51
C LYS A 26 5.59 9.16 9.91
N ILE A 27 5.65 8.07 9.16
CA ILE A 27 4.52 7.51 8.43
C ILE A 27 4.37 6.03 8.79
N LYS A 28 3.16 5.59 9.10
CA LYS A 28 2.87 4.17 9.37
C LYS A 28 1.50 3.77 8.86
N GLY A 29 1.35 2.53 8.41
CA GLY A 29 0.01 2.01 8.12
C GLY A 29 -0.03 0.90 7.09
N SER A 30 -0.76 1.12 6.01
CA SER A 30 -1.12 0.11 5.03
C SER A 30 0.08 -0.52 4.33
N ASP A 31 0.24 -1.84 4.46
CA ASP A 31 1.26 -2.58 3.69
C ASP A 31 0.99 -2.53 2.17
N THR A 32 -0.27 -2.39 1.75
CA THR A 32 -0.59 -2.18 0.33
C THR A 32 0.07 -0.92 -0.23
N MET A 33 0.23 0.11 0.62
CA MET A 33 0.82 1.39 0.23
C MET A 33 2.32 1.48 0.53
N LEU A 34 2.93 0.45 1.12
CA LEU A 34 4.29 0.54 1.65
C LEU A 34 5.28 0.95 0.54
N ILE A 35 5.35 0.18 -0.55
CA ILE A 35 6.23 0.47 -1.69
C ILE A 35 5.96 1.86 -2.27
N LEU A 36 4.69 2.21 -2.48
CA LEU A 36 4.32 3.54 -2.97
C LEU A 36 4.83 4.64 -2.04
N THR A 37 4.61 4.49 -0.72
CA THR A 37 4.97 5.50 0.27
C THR A 37 6.49 5.63 0.41
N GLU A 38 7.23 4.53 0.34
CA GLU A 38 8.70 4.52 0.31
C GLU A 38 9.23 5.25 -0.92
N MET A 39 8.73 4.95 -2.12
CA MET A 39 9.12 5.65 -3.35
C MET A 39 8.82 7.16 -3.30
N LEU A 40 7.67 7.54 -2.75
CA LEU A 40 7.33 8.96 -2.54
C LEU A 40 8.28 9.63 -1.54
N ALA A 41 8.60 8.96 -0.44
CA ALA A 41 9.52 9.46 0.57
C ALA A 41 10.93 9.63 0.03
N GLU A 42 11.47 8.63 -0.69
CA GLU A 42 12.80 8.67 -1.31
C GLU A 42 12.91 9.80 -2.32
N GLU A 43 11.95 9.92 -3.23
CA GLU A 43 11.97 10.98 -4.25
C GLU A 43 11.85 12.37 -3.61
N TYR A 44 11.00 12.53 -2.57
CA TYR A 44 10.89 13.81 -1.87
C TYR A 44 12.18 14.17 -1.12
N MET A 45 12.77 13.21 -0.39
CA MET A 45 14.04 13.42 0.33
C MET A 45 15.20 13.74 -0.61
N SER A 46 15.25 13.13 -1.79
CA SER A 46 16.28 13.41 -2.80
C SER A 46 16.27 14.89 -3.25
N ARG A 47 15.10 15.49 -3.26
CA ARG A 47 14.88 16.93 -3.63
C ARG A 47 14.97 17.87 -2.44
N ASN A 48 14.87 17.35 -1.22
CA ASN A 48 14.85 18.11 0.02
C ASN A 48 15.84 17.52 1.04
N PRO A 49 17.16 17.69 0.86
CA PRO A 49 18.19 17.03 1.68
C PRO A 49 18.14 17.32 3.18
N GLY A 50 17.39 18.37 3.59
CA GLY A 50 17.16 18.68 5.00
C GLY A 50 15.96 17.98 5.63
N VAL A 51 15.26 17.10 4.89
CA VAL A 51 14.09 16.37 5.38
C VAL A 51 14.41 14.89 5.54
N SER A 52 13.93 14.29 6.63
CA SER A 52 13.98 12.84 6.87
C SER A 52 12.56 12.31 6.95
N ILE A 53 12.21 11.31 6.14
CA ILE A 53 10.92 10.63 6.16
C ILE A 53 11.13 9.17 6.50
N TYR A 54 10.46 8.73 7.57
CA TYR A 54 10.48 7.35 8.02
C TYR A 54 9.16 6.67 7.72
N VAL A 55 9.19 5.53 7.04
CA VAL A 55 8.00 4.80 6.60
C VAL A 55 7.97 3.41 7.22
N GLU A 56 6.82 3.04 7.80
CA GLU A 56 6.57 1.71 8.35
C GLU A 56 5.22 1.16 7.83
N GLY A 57 5.20 -0.14 7.57
CA GLY A 57 3.98 -0.90 7.34
C GLY A 57 3.26 -1.29 8.63
N GLY A 58 2.60 -2.46 8.63
CA GLY A 58 1.94 -3.06 9.79
C GLY A 58 0.41 -3.01 9.72
N GLY A 59 -0.15 -2.54 8.62
CA GLY A 59 -1.58 -2.48 8.33
C GLY A 59 -2.26 -1.18 8.76
N THR A 60 -3.36 -0.86 8.08
CA THR A 60 -4.13 0.37 8.32
C THR A 60 -4.50 0.58 9.78
N SER A 61 -4.98 -0.47 10.47
CA SER A 61 -5.39 -0.35 11.88
C SER A 61 -4.23 -0.03 12.82
N ALA A 62 -3.03 -0.53 12.54
CA ALA A 62 -1.82 -0.19 13.31
C ALA A 62 -1.42 1.26 13.06
N GLY A 63 -1.47 1.72 11.81
CA GLY A 63 -1.22 3.12 11.47
C GLY A 63 -2.19 4.09 12.17
N VAL A 64 -3.49 3.76 12.18
CA VAL A 64 -4.50 4.58 12.87
C VAL A 64 -4.23 4.65 14.37
N LYS A 65 -3.88 3.54 15.01
CA LYS A 65 -3.50 3.54 16.43
C LYS A 65 -2.29 4.43 16.70
N SER A 66 -1.25 4.33 15.86
CA SER A 66 -0.05 5.16 16.00
C SER A 66 -0.34 6.64 15.71
N LEU A 67 -1.29 6.96 14.83
CA LEU A 67 -1.73 8.34 14.60
C LEU A 67 -2.48 8.90 15.81
N ILE A 68 -3.38 8.11 16.42
CA ILE A 68 -4.14 8.51 17.62
C ILE A 68 -3.19 8.70 18.81
N SER A 69 -2.18 7.83 18.99
CA SER A 69 -1.19 7.97 20.08
C SER A 69 -0.15 9.07 19.83
N GLY A 70 -0.13 9.68 18.63
CA GLY A 70 0.84 10.72 18.30
C GLY A 70 2.25 10.21 17.98
N GLU A 71 2.40 8.90 17.75
CA GLU A 71 3.69 8.29 17.38
C GLU A 71 4.10 8.63 15.95
N VAL A 72 3.12 8.89 15.07
CA VAL A 72 3.33 9.22 13.66
C VAL A 72 2.57 10.48 13.25
N ASP A 73 3.06 11.14 12.21
CA ASP A 73 2.46 12.35 11.65
C ASP A 73 1.39 12.02 10.60
N ILE A 74 1.61 10.92 9.87
CA ILE A 74 0.74 10.46 8.79
C ILE A 74 0.44 8.97 8.98
N CYS A 75 -0.85 8.61 8.87
CA CYS A 75 -1.27 7.23 8.72
C CYS A 75 -1.59 6.96 7.25
N THR A 76 -0.99 5.91 6.66
CA THR A 76 -1.39 5.39 5.34
C THR A 76 -2.52 4.39 5.51
N ALA A 77 -3.57 4.50 4.67
CA ALA A 77 -4.73 3.64 4.77
C ALA A 77 -5.28 3.25 3.40
N SER A 78 -5.62 1.98 3.25
CA SER A 78 -6.25 1.40 2.06
C SER A 78 -7.77 1.22 2.20
N ARG A 79 -8.36 1.91 3.15
CA ARG A 79 -9.79 2.07 3.41
C ARG A 79 -10.03 3.36 4.19
N SER A 80 -11.27 3.79 4.25
CA SER A 80 -11.68 4.85 5.19
C SER A 80 -11.52 4.40 6.66
N LEU A 81 -11.47 5.36 7.58
CA LEU A 81 -11.56 5.07 9.01
C LEU A 81 -12.92 4.45 9.31
N ASN A 82 -12.94 3.44 10.16
CA ASN A 82 -14.20 2.94 10.70
C ASN A 82 -14.75 3.90 11.78
N PRO A 83 -16.03 3.78 12.16
CA PRO A 83 -16.66 4.69 13.14
C PRO A 83 -15.95 4.77 14.48
N ASP A 84 -15.41 3.66 14.99
CA ASP A 84 -14.71 3.61 16.28
C ASP A 84 -13.34 4.28 16.20
N GLU A 85 -12.63 4.12 15.07
CA GLU A 85 -11.37 4.81 14.81
C GLU A 85 -11.58 6.32 14.69
N ALA A 86 -12.58 6.74 13.92
CA ALA A 86 -12.95 8.15 13.78
C ALA A 86 -13.37 8.77 15.11
N LYS A 87 -14.18 8.05 15.92
CA LYS A 87 -14.56 8.47 17.26
C LYS A 87 -13.34 8.60 18.18
N SER A 88 -12.45 7.61 18.18
CA SER A 88 -11.24 7.65 19.03
C SER A 88 -10.33 8.83 18.67
N LEU A 89 -10.20 9.15 17.37
CA LEU A 89 -9.44 10.31 16.91
C LEU A 89 -10.09 11.63 17.40
N ALA A 90 -11.41 11.73 17.27
CA ALA A 90 -12.18 12.88 17.74
C ALA A 90 -12.10 13.06 19.27
N ASP A 91 -12.22 11.98 20.03
CA ASP A 91 -12.15 12.00 21.50
C ASP A 91 -10.76 12.47 21.99
N TYR A 92 -9.70 12.07 21.28
CA TYR A 92 -8.32 12.41 21.68
C TYR A 92 -7.88 13.81 21.23
N TYR A 93 -8.22 14.21 20.00
CA TYR A 93 -7.74 15.48 19.41
C TYR A 93 -8.80 16.57 19.32
N GLY A 94 -10.05 16.30 19.66
CA GLY A 94 -11.18 17.20 19.43
C GLY A 94 -11.45 17.42 17.93
N SER A 95 -10.98 16.54 17.07
CA SER A 95 -11.05 16.64 15.60
C SER A 95 -11.08 15.25 14.97
N LEU A 96 -11.81 15.10 13.86
CA LEU A 96 -11.77 13.90 13.03
C LEU A 96 -10.48 13.78 12.20
N GLY A 97 -9.55 14.72 12.34
CA GLY A 97 -8.35 14.82 11.53
C GLY A 97 -8.65 15.28 10.11
N MET A 98 -7.70 15.06 9.22
CA MET A 98 -7.84 15.29 7.79
C MET A 98 -7.43 14.04 7.02
N TYR A 99 -8.06 13.82 5.88
CA TYR A 99 -7.64 12.79 4.93
C TYR A 99 -7.34 13.40 3.57
N PHE A 100 -6.41 12.77 2.89
CA PHE A 100 -5.99 13.14 1.54
C PHE A 100 -6.06 11.90 0.67
N LEU A 101 -6.76 11.98 -0.45
CA LEU A 101 -6.70 10.93 -1.46
C LEU A 101 -5.33 11.03 -2.13
N ILE A 102 -4.60 9.92 -2.20
CA ILE A 102 -3.22 9.89 -2.70
C ILE A 102 -3.14 9.22 -4.06
N ALA A 103 -3.90 8.16 -4.24
CA ALA A 103 -3.94 7.36 -5.45
C ALA A 103 -5.27 6.64 -5.54
N LYS A 104 -5.63 6.17 -6.73
CA LYS A 104 -6.65 5.14 -6.92
C LYS A 104 -5.96 3.78 -7.07
N ASP A 105 -6.59 2.74 -6.57
CA ASP A 105 -6.11 1.36 -6.60
C ASP A 105 -7.19 0.45 -7.20
N ALA A 106 -6.79 -0.47 -8.09
CA ALA A 106 -7.59 -1.62 -8.47
C ALA A 106 -7.21 -2.76 -7.54
N LEU A 107 -8.08 -3.13 -6.61
CA LEU A 107 -7.85 -4.29 -5.77
C LEU A 107 -7.85 -5.54 -6.65
N SER A 108 -6.67 -6.06 -6.91
CA SER A 108 -6.45 -7.16 -7.85
C SER A 108 -6.55 -8.51 -7.16
N ILE A 109 -7.06 -9.49 -7.87
CA ILE A 109 -7.07 -10.88 -7.45
C ILE A 109 -5.82 -11.54 -8.02
N TYR A 110 -4.98 -12.05 -7.15
CA TYR A 110 -3.73 -12.68 -7.48
C TYR A 110 -3.90 -14.19 -7.59
N ILE A 111 -3.43 -14.77 -8.67
CA ILE A 111 -3.30 -16.19 -8.89
C ILE A 111 -1.92 -16.50 -9.44
N ASN A 112 -1.50 -17.76 -9.32
CA ASN A 112 -0.25 -18.19 -9.95
C ASN A 112 -0.35 -18.08 -11.48
N PRO A 113 0.72 -17.65 -12.17
CA PRO A 113 0.75 -17.58 -13.63
C PRO A 113 0.42 -18.90 -14.35
N ASP A 114 0.68 -20.04 -13.72
CA ASP A 114 0.39 -21.39 -14.26
C ASP A 114 -1.03 -21.90 -13.92
N ASN A 115 -1.85 -21.12 -13.22
CA ASN A 115 -3.25 -21.45 -13.00
C ASN A 115 -4.04 -21.29 -14.30
N GLU A 116 -4.88 -22.24 -14.67
CA GLU A 116 -5.65 -22.21 -15.92
C GLU A 116 -6.84 -21.24 -15.88
N VAL A 117 -7.40 -21.02 -14.69
CA VAL A 117 -8.53 -20.09 -14.47
C VAL A 117 -8.00 -18.67 -14.39
N LYS A 118 -8.19 -17.90 -15.45
CA LYS A 118 -7.71 -16.51 -15.55
C LYS A 118 -8.80 -15.46 -15.34
N ASN A 119 -10.06 -15.88 -15.39
CA ASN A 119 -11.23 -15.04 -15.20
C ASN A 119 -12.14 -15.64 -14.14
N ILE A 120 -12.58 -14.83 -13.20
CA ILE A 120 -13.42 -15.25 -12.09
C ILE A 120 -14.57 -14.24 -11.99
N SER A 121 -15.81 -14.72 -11.88
CA SER A 121 -16.93 -13.82 -11.65
C SER A 121 -16.88 -13.23 -10.22
N SER A 122 -17.42 -12.03 -10.03
CA SER A 122 -17.55 -11.43 -8.70
C SER A 122 -18.33 -12.33 -7.72
N GLU A 123 -19.31 -13.07 -8.23
CA GLU A 123 -20.08 -14.04 -7.44
C GLU A 123 -19.22 -15.25 -7.02
N ASP A 124 -18.46 -15.82 -7.95
CA ASP A 124 -17.58 -16.95 -7.65
C ASP A 124 -16.42 -16.56 -6.76
N LEU A 125 -15.92 -15.34 -6.92
CA LEU A 125 -14.89 -14.80 -6.02
C LEU A 125 -15.37 -14.78 -4.57
N LYS A 126 -16.60 -14.33 -4.33
CA LYS A 126 -17.22 -14.41 -3.01
C LYS A 126 -17.33 -15.85 -2.52
N LYS A 127 -17.80 -16.77 -3.35
CA LYS A 127 -17.96 -18.19 -3.00
C LYS A 127 -16.62 -18.86 -2.66
N ILE A 128 -15.54 -18.52 -3.35
CA ILE A 128 -14.20 -19.02 -3.05
C ILE A 128 -13.76 -18.59 -1.65
N PHE A 129 -13.84 -17.29 -1.37
CA PHE A 129 -13.35 -16.76 -0.10
C PHE A 129 -14.28 -17.02 1.10
N THR A 130 -15.48 -17.55 0.86
CA THR A 130 -16.41 -18.06 1.90
C THR A 130 -16.46 -19.59 1.96
N CYS A 131 -15.59 -20.31 1.24
CA CYS A 131 -15.53 -21.78 1.17
C CYS A 131 -16.77 -22.47 0.56
N GLN A 132 -17.53 -21.79 -0.26
CA GLN A 132 -18.66 -22.37 -1.00
C GLN A 132 -18.19 -23.02 -2.31
N ILE A 133 -17.12 -22.50 -2.93
CA ILE A 133 -16.36 -23.12 -4.02
C ILE A 133 -14.98 -23.47 -3.46
N THR A 134 -14.57 -24.73 -3.54
CA THR A 134 -13.34 -25.23 -2.93
C THR A 134 -12.40 -25.94 -3.90
N ASN A 135 -12.82 -26.13 -5.14
CA ASN A 135 -12.04 -26.82 -6.15
C ASN A 135 -12.03 -26.02 -7.47
N TRP A 136 -10.86 -25.86 -8.08
CA TRP A 136 -10.69 -25.15 -9.35
C TRP A 136 -11.49 -25.73 -10.51
N LYS A 137 -11.80 -27.04 -10.44
CA LYS A 137 -12.66 -27.73 -11.41
C LYS A 137 -14.08 -27.14 -11.49
N GLU A 138 -14.58 -26.58 -10.40
CA GLU A 138 -15.89 -25.93 -10.38
C GLU A 138 -15.92 -24.67 -11.24
N LEU A 139 -14.74 -24.11 -11.52
CA LEU A 139 -14.52 -22.93 -12.36
C LEU A 139 -13.91 -23.28 -13.74
N GLY A 140 -13.91 -24.56 -14.11
CA GLY A 140 -13.37 -25.02 -15.39
C GLY A 140 -11.85 -25.23 -15.42
N GLY A 141 -11.18 -25.17 -14.28
CA GLY A 141 -9.77 -25.49 -14.13
C GLY A 141 -9.51 -26.96 -13.79
N ASN A 142 -8.29 -27.24 -13.33
CA ASN A 142 -7.85 -28.57 -12.92
C ASN A 142 -8.61 -29.07 -11.68
N ASP A 143 -8.68 -30.40 -11.51
CA ASP A 143 -9.20 -31.03 -10.29
C ASP A 143 -8.20 -30.86 -9.15
N ALA A 144 -8.23 -29.70 -8.51
CA ALA A 144 -7.32 -29.31 -7.45
C ALA A 144 -8.01 -28.38 -6.44
N GLN A 145 -7.71 -28.58 -5.15
CA GLN A 145 -8.25 -27.75 -4.09
C GLN A 145 -7.77 -26.30 -4.20
N ILE A 146 -8.69 -25.35 -4.09
CA ILE A 146 -8.38 -23.93 -3.99
C ILE A 146 -7.80 -23.62 -2.60
N ILE A 147 -6.73 -22.83 -2.55
CA ILE A 147 -6.11 -22.37 -1.32
C ILE A 147 -6.29 -20.85 -1.22
N PRO A 148 -7.34 -20.37 -0.54
CA PRO A 148 -7.53 -18.95 -0.34
C PRO A 148 -6.48 -18.38 0.61
N ILE A 149 -5.92 -17.23 0.27
CA ILE A 149 -4.97 -16.47 1.10
C ILE A 149 -5.62 -15.16 1.46
N ILE A 150 -5.72 -14.88 2.73
CA ILE A 150 -6.28 -13.65 3.27
C ILE A 150 -5.21 -12.86 4.04
N ARG A 151 -5.48 -11.62 4.30
CA ARG A 151 -4.65 -10.76 5.13
C ARG A 151 -5.07 -10.86 6.61
N THR A 152 -4.19 -10.45 7.49
CA THR A 152 -4.50 -10.33 8.92
C THR A 152 -5.59 -9.27 9.18
N PRO A 153 -6.36 -9.35 10.29
CA PRO A 153 -7.43 -8.40 10.61
C PRO A 153 -7.00 -6.96 10.90
N ASN A 154 -5.69 -6.64 10.94
CA ASN A 154 -5.19 -5.26 10.99
C ASN A 154 -5.05 -4.63 9.60
N SER A 155 -5.14 -5.42 8.53
CA SER A 155 -5.05 -4.97 7.15
C SER A 155 -6.32 -4.22 6.72
N GLY A 156 -6.14 -3.01 6.17
CA GLY A 156 -7.24 -2.29 5.53
C GLY A 156 -7.81 -3.05 4.33
N THR A 157 -6.96 -3.79 3.61
CA THR A 157 -7.38 -4.61 2.47
C THR A 157 -8.26 -5.79 2.90
N TYR A 158 -7.96 -6.41 4.06
CA TYR A 158 -8.83 -7.43 4.66
C TYR A 158 -10.26 -6.92 4.89
N PHE A 159 -10.39 -5.75 5.54
CA PHE A 159 -11.70 -5.18 5.81
C PHE A 159 -12.41 -4.72 4.55
N TYR A 160 -11.67 -4.06 3.63
CA TYR A 160 -12.25 -3.64 2.36
C TYR A 160 -12.82 -4.81 1.56
N PHE A 161 -12.07 -5.91 1.44
CA PHE A 161 -12.50 -7.10 0.73
C PHE A 161 -13.72 -7.76 1.42
N LYS A 162 -13.69 -7.86 2.75
CA LYS A 162 -14.80 -8.41 3.54
C LYS A 162 -16.09 -7.62 3.32
N GLU A 163 -16.01 -6.31 3.36
CA GLU A 163 -17.18 -5.42 3.21
C GLU A 163 -17.72 -5.44 1.78
N HIS A 164 -16.86 -5.21 0.79
CA HIS A 164 -17.29 -4.95 -0.58
C HIS A 164 -17.45 -6.22 -1.43
N ILE A 165 -16.72 -7.29 -1.14
CA ILE A 165 -16.77 -8.53 -1.91
C ILE A 165 -17.56 -9.59 -1.17
N LEU A 166 -17.31 -9.79 0.12
CA LEU A 166 -17.99 -10.82 0.90
C LEU A 166 -19.33 -10.35 1.49
N SER A 167 -19.70 -9.07 1.31
CA SER A 167 -20.93 -8.51 1.92
C SER A 167 -20.98 -8.70 3.44
N ASN A 168 -19.80 -8.59 4.09
CA ASN A 168 -19.55 -8.83 5.52
C ASN A 168 -19.66 -10.29 5.98
N GLU A 169 -19.81 -11.26 5.08
CA GLU A 169 -19.71 -12.68 5.45
C GLU A 169 -18.27 -13.01 5.93
N ASP A 170 -18.16 -14.07 6.74
CA ASP A 170 -16.85 -14.47 7.26
C ASP A 170 -16.01 -15.16 6.19
N TYR A 171 -14.70 -14.92 6.27
CA TYR A 171 -13.76 -15.62 5.42
C TYR A 171 -13.76 -17.12 5.70
N CYS A 172 -13.38 -17.86 4.67
CA CYS A 172 -13.12 -19.29 4.74
C CYS A 172 -12.24 -19.66 5.96
N PRO A 173 -12.68 -20.51 6.89
CA PRO A 173 -11.91 -20.85 8.09
C PRO A 173 -10.57 -21.55 7.80
N THR A 174 -10.43 -22.15 6.61
CA THR A 174 -9.20 -22.82 6.17
C THR A 174 -8.29 -21.93 5.33
N ALA A 175 -8.64 -20.65 5.16
CA ALA A 175 -7.79 -19.70 4.42
C ALA A 175 -6.46 -19.51 5.14
N LEU A 176 -5.37 -19.45 4.35
CA LEU A 176 -4.06 -19.08 4.87
C LEU A 176 -4.01 -17.59 5.18
N VAL A 177 -3.37 -17.24 6.28
CA VAL A 177 -3.24 -15.83 6.69
C VAL A 177 -1.82 -15.33 6.36
N ALA A 178 -1.74 -14.27 5.59
CA ALA A 178 -0.50 -13.58 5.25
C ALA A 178 -0.41 -12.21 5.96
N ASN A 179 0.77 -11.87 6.47
CA ASN A 179 0.98 -10.63 7.20
C ASN A 179 1.05 -9.41 6.28
N THR A 180 1.68 -9.54 5.11
CA THR A 180 1.90 -8.45 4.15
C THR A 180 1.35 -8.81 2.77
N THR A 181 1.26 -7.82 1.87
CA THR A 181 0.92 -8.09 0.46
C THR A 181 2.00 -8.93 -0.22
N GLU A 182 3.27 -8.68 0.10
CA GLU A 182 4.39 -9.49 -0.39
C GLU A 182 4.32 -10.94 0.04
N ASP A 183 3.89 -11.22 1.28
CA ASP A 183 3.70 -12.60 1.75
C ASP A 183 2.61 -13.32 0.95
N VAL A 184 1.52 -12.62 0.60
CA VAL A 184 0.48 -13.16 -0.30
C VAL A 184 1.10 -13.58 -1.62
N ILE A 185 1.90 -12.71 -2.24
CA ILE A 185 2.55 -12.97 -3.53
C ILE A 185 3.52 -14.16 -3.42
N LYS A 186 4.37 -14.19 -2.40
CA LYS A 186 5.33 -15.29 -2.17
C LYS A 186 4.66 -16.66 -2.00
N ILE A 187 3.46 -16.69 -1.40
CA ILE A 187 2.71 -17.94 -1.25
C ILE A 187 2.11 -18.36 -2.59
N ILE A 188 1.57 -17.41 -3.36
CA ILE A 188 0.96 -17.66 -4.68
C ILE A 188 2.00 -18.11 -5.71
N ASP A 189 3.16 -17.45 -5.75
CA ASP A 189 4.28 -17.82 -6.61
C ASP A 189 4.65 -19.30 -6.45
N LYS A 190 4.69 -19.79 -5.21
CA LYS A 190 5.07 -21.17 -4.87
C LYS A 190 3.94 -22.19 -4.98
N ASN A 191 2.70 -21.76 -5.20
CA ASN A 191 1.54 -22.64 -5.19
C ASN A 191 0.52 -22.26 -6.26
N LYS A 192 0.48 -23.04 -7.35
CA LYS A 192 -0.43 -22.81 -8.48
C LYS A 192 -1.92 -22.88 -8.15
N ASN A 193 -2.27 -23.47 -7.00
CA ASN A 193 -3.66 -23.59 -6.56
C ASN A 193 -4.08 -22.48 -5.60
N ALA A 194 -3.18 -21.58 -5.27
CA ALA A 194 -3.44 -20.48 -4.36
C ALA A 194 -4.12 -19.30 -5.09
N ILE A 195 -4.96 -18.60 -4.35
CA ILE A 195 -5.63 -17.36 -4.74
C ILE A 195 -5.59 -16.38 -3.58
N GLY A 196 -5.29 -15.12 -3.87
CA GLY A 196 -5.24 -14.05 -2.87
C GLY A 196 -5.61 -12.70 -3.49
N PHE A 197 -5.41 -11.63 -2.74
CA PHE A 197 -5.74 -10.30 -3.21
C PHE A 197 -4.79 -9.22 -2.66
N GLY A 198 -4.64 -8.15 -3.43
CA GLY A 198 -3.80 -7.01 -3.06
C GLY A 198 -3.93 -5.86 -4.05
N GLY A 199 -3.09 -4.82 -3.90
CA GLY A 199 -3.12 -3.65 -4.77
C GLY A 199 -2.53 -3.92 -6.16
N ILE A 200 -3.01 -3.19 -7.17
CA ILE A 200 -2.54 -3.31 -8.56
C ILE A 200 -1.04 -3.00 -8.73
N GLY A 201 -0.45 -2.25 -7.82
CA GLY A 201 0.97 -1.87 -7.88
C GLY A 201 1.96 -3.03 -7.69
N TYR A 202 1.51 -4.16 -7.19
CA TYR A 202 2.33 -5.37 -7.00
C TYR A 202 2.18 -6.28 -8.24
N GLN A 203 3.11 -6.19 -9.18
CA GLN A 203 2.98 -6.87 -10.49
C GLN A 203 3.91 -8.07 -10.68
N ASP A 204 4.86 -8.29 -9.77
CA ASP A 204 5.85 -9.35 -9.90
C ASP A 204 5.30 -10.70 -9.44
N ASP A 205 5.69 -11.78 -10.13
CA ASP A 205 5.48 -13.18 -9.76
C ASP A 205 4.02 -13.68 -9.63
N VAL A 206 3.02 -12.86 -9.96
CA VAL A 206 1.61 -13.24 -9.93
C VAL A 206 0.87 -12.81 -11.18
N PHE A 207 -0.18 -13.53 -11.52
CA PHE A 207 -1.14 -13.12 -12.54
C PHE A 207 -2.32 -12.40 -11.87
N HIS A 208 -2.67 -11.23 -12.39
CA HIS A 208 -3.85 -10.47 -11.97
C HIS A 208 -5.06 -10.99 -12.72
N ALA A 209 -5.90 -11.77 -12.06
CA ALA A 209 -7.09 -12.36 -12.66
C ALA A 209 -8.07 -11.28 -13.16
N TYR A 210 -8.74 -11.59 -14.26
CA TYR A 210 -9.90 -10.81 -14.72
C TYR A 210 -11.06 -11.05 -13.77
N ILE A 211 -11.85 -10.02 -13.52
CA ILE A 211 -13.10 -10.12 -12.76
C ILE A 211 -14.23 -9.69 -13.68
N ASP A 212 -15.21 -10.57 -13.88
CA ASP A 212 -16.33 -10.36 -14.81
C ASP A 212 -15.85 -9.97 -16.22
N ASP A 213 -14.82 -10.68 -16.73
CA ASP A 213 -14.13 -10.43 -18.01
C ASP A 213 -13.36 -9.11 -18.10
N ILE A 214 -13.24 -8.37 -16.99
CA ILE A 214 -12.57 -7.08 -16.97
C ILE A 214 -11.20 -7.20 -16.32
N ARG A 215 -10.17 -6.78 -17.07
CA ARG A 215 -8.78 -6.77 -16.59
C ARG A 215 -8.58 -5.64 -15.56
N PRO A 216 -7.89 -5.91 -14.42
CA PRO A 216 -7.38 -4.84 -13.57
C PRO A 216 -6.30 -4.07 -14.34
N SER A 217 -6.59 -2.81 -14.66
CA SER A 217 -5.69 -1.91 -15.39
C SER A 217 -5.95 -0.48 -14.98
N GLU A 218 -4.98 0.41 -15.22
CA GLU A 218 -5.14 1.83 -14.96
C GLU A 218 -6.41 2.39 -15.64
N ASN A 219 -6.60 2.08 -16.92
CA ASN A 219 -7.76 2.59 -17.68
C ASN A 219 -9.09 2.09 -17.12
N ASN A 220 -9.22 0.78 -16.86
CA ASN A 220 -10.45 0.19 -16.37
C ASN A 220 -10.76 0.60 -14.92
N ALA A 221 -9.74 0.87 -14.11
CA ALA A 221 -9.93 1.40 -12.77
C ALA A 221 -10.26 2.90 -12.79
N ARG A 222 -9.67 3.67 -13.70
CA ARG A 222 -9.91 5.11 -13.82
C ARG A 222 -11.35 5.42 -14.21
N ASN A 223 -11.93 4.66 -15.15
CA ASN A 223 -13.29 4.82 -15.63
C ASN A 223 -14.32 3.96 -14.89
N ASP A 224 -13.93 3.34 -13.77
CA ASP A 224 -14.77 2.49 -12.91
C ASP A 224 -15.42 1.28 -13.62
N THR A 225 -14.87 0.81 -14.73
CA THR A 225 -15.31 -0.46 -15.35
C THR A 225 -14.79 -1.68 -14.60
N TYR A 226 -13.58 -1.62 -14.01
CA TYR A 226 -13.11 -2.69 -13.13
C TYR A 226 -13.88 -2.63 -11.80
N PRO A 227 -14.51 -3.74 -11.34
CA PRO A 227 -15.52 -3.69 -10.29
C PRO A 227 -14.95 -3.44 -8.88
N ILE A 228 -13.65 -3.64 -8.67
CA ILE A 228 -13.04 -3.58 -7.34
C ILE A 228 -11.99 -2.45 -7.29
N THR A 229 -12.47 -1.21 -7.19
CA THR A 229 -11.61 -0.02 -7.09
C THR A 229 -11.76 0.67 -5.76
N ARG A 230 -10.69 1.30 -5.28
CA ARG A 230 -10.69 2.09 -4.05
C ARG A 230 -9.71 3.25 -4.13
N TYR A 231 -9.88 4.23 -3.24
CA TYR A 231 -8.87 5.25 -3.00
C TYR A 231 -7.92 4.83 -1.87
N LEU A 232 -6.69 5.25 -2.00
CA LEU A 232 -5.64 5.15 -0.98
C LEU A 232 -5.49 6.51 -0.30
N HIS A 233 -5.32 6.50 1.02
CA HIS A 233 -5.42 7.70 1.83
C HIS A 233 -4.17 7.93 2.67
N PHE A 234 -3.85 9.21 2.86
CA PHE A 234 -3.10 9.69 4.02
C PHE A 234 -4.08 10.32 5.01
N PHE A 235 -3.94 9.97 6.28
CA PHE A 235 -4.66 10.60 7.38
C PHE A 235 -3.68 11.34 8.28
N THR A 236 -4.08 12.53 8.76
CA THR A 236 -3.39 13.30 9.79
C THR A 236 -4.36 13.60 10.93
N SER A 237 -3.86 13.69 12.16
CA SER A 237 -4.72 13.94 13.33
C SER A 237 -5.30 15.37 13.38
N LYS A 238 -4.69 16.30 12.65
CA LYS A 238 -5.10 17.71 12.53
C LYS A 238 -4.64 18.27 11.19
N THR A 239 -5.01 19.51 10.87
CA THR A 239 -4.50 20.21 9.69
C THR A 239 -2.97 20.18 9.67
N PRO A 240 -2.35 19.60 8.64
CA PRO A 240 -0.90 19.51 8.55
C PRO A 240 -0.26 20.88 8.36
N SER A 241 0.96 21.03 8.87
CA SER A 241 1.77 22.25 8.72
C SER A 241 3.25 21.87 8.52
N GLY A 242 4.07 22.84 8.18
CA GLY A 242 5.52 22.65 8.01
C GLY A 242 5.85 21.54 7.02
N VAL A 243 6.82 20.70 7.37
CA VAL A 243 7.34 19.65 6.50
C VAL A 243 6.28 18.59 6.13
N VAL A 244 5.36 18.27 7.04
CA VAL A 244 4.27 17.32 6.79
C VAL A 244 3.35 17.84 5.69
N LYS A 245 2.95 19.12 5.79
CA LYS A 245 2.13 19.76 4.74
C LYS A 245 2.86 19.79 3.41
N ASN A 246 4.12 20.21 3.41
CA ASN A 246 4.90 20.32 2.19
C ASN A 246 5.06 18.97 1.48
N PHE A 247 5.26 17.89 2.26
CA PHE A 247 5.31 16.53 1.70
C PHE A 247 3.97 16.12 1.08
N ILE A 248 2.85 16.32 1.79
CA ILE A 248 1.52 15.99 1.26
C ILE A 248 1.20 16.81 0.01
N ASP A 249 1.46 18.11 0.02
CA ASP A 249 1.24 18.99 -1.15
C ASP A 249 2.06 18.53 -2.35
N TRP A 250 3.32 18.11 -2.12
CA TRP A 250 4.16 17.58 -3.19
C TRP A 250 3.65 16.22 -3.70
N VAL A 251 3.21 15.32 -2.82
CA VAL A 251 2.60 14.05 -3.25
C VAL A 251 1.39 14.29 -4.15
N LEU A 252 0.61 15.33 -3.87
CA LEU A 252 -0.54 15.76 -4.66
C LEU A 252 -0.17 16.62 -5.88
N SER A 253 1.10 16.94 -6.10
CA SER A 253 1.55 17.65 -7.30
C SER A 253 1.69 16.72 -8.51
N PRO A 254 1.83 17.24 -9.74
CA PRO A 254 2.11 16.42 -10.91
C PRO A 254 3.37 15.55 -10.75
N GLU A 255 4.40 16.05 -10.08
CA GLU A 255 5.64 15.32 -9.80
C GLU A 255 5.41 14.12 -8.88
N GLY A 256 4.69 14.33 -7.77
CA GLY A 256 4.32 13.24 -6.85
C GLY A 256 3.42 12.20 -7.53
N GLN A 257 2.48 12.64 -8.35
CA GLN A 257 1.58 11.74 -9.07
C GLN A 257 2.29 10.93 -10.18
N LYS A 258 3.41 11.41 -10.73
CA LYS A 258 4.29 10.59 -11.59
C LYS A 258 4.96 9.47 -10.79
N VAL A 259 5.30 9.70 -9.52
CA VAL A 259 5.82 8.62 -8.66
C VAL A 259 4.72 7.60 -8.36
N VAL A 260 3.47 8.05 -8.12
CA VAL A 260 2.32 7.15 -7.97
C VAL A 260 2.19 6.22 -9.18
N GLN A 261 2.26 6.76 -10.40
CA GLN A 261 2.21 5.97 -11.63
C GLN A 261 3.41 5.01 -11.75
N LYS A 262 4.62 5.48 -11.44
CA LYS A 262 5.84 4.65 -11.47
C LYS A 262 5.76 3.50 -10.47
N ALA A 263 5.10 3.69 -9.33
CA ALA A 263 4.85 2.65 -8.34
C ALA A 263 3.73 1.67 -8.76
N GLY A 264 3.16 1.82 -9.97
CA GLY A 264 2.13 0.93 -10.51
C GLY A 264 0.71 1.22 -10.00
N PHE A 265 0.51 2.29 -9.23
CA PHE A 265 -0.82 2.74 -8.81
C PHE A 265 -1.37 3.80 -9.77
N ILE A 266 -2.64 4.12 -9.62
CA ILE A 266 -3.37 4.98 -10.55
C ILE A 266 -3.35 6.41 -10.00
N PRO A 267 -2.75 7.37 -10.73
CA PRO A 267 -2.79 8.78 -10.35
C PRO A 267 -4.22 9.32 -10.24
N LEU A 268 -4.44 10.31 -9.39
CA LEU A 268 -5.75 10.92 -9.16
C LEU A 268 -6.32 11.61 -10.41
N TRP A 269 -5.45 12.04 -11.31
CA TRP A 269 -5.81 12.65 -12.61
C TRP A 269 -4.89 12.17 -13.71
N GLU A 270 -5.29 12.39 -14.94
CA GLU A 270 -4.44 12.10 -16.11
C GLU A 270 -3.21 13.01 -16.10
N LEU A 271 -2.04 12.38 -16.26
CA LEU A 271 -0.78 13.10 -16.38
C LEU A 271 -0.57 13.45 -17.86
N SER A 272 -0.57 14.75 -18.17
CA SER A 272 -0.13 15.23 -19.49
C SER A 272 1.39 15.10 -19.58
N PHE A 273 1.86 14.42 -20.60
CA PHE A 273 3.28 14.29 -20.94
C PHE A 273 3.75 15.39 -21.85
#